data_c2a9ab032077ebdc2f239dfe274ddddf
#
_entry.id   c2a9ab032077ebdc2f239dfe274ddddf
#
_cell.length_a   1.000
_cell.length_b   1.000
_cell.length_c   1.000
_cell.angle_alpha   90.00
_cell.angle_beta   90.00
_cell.angle_gamma   90.00
#
_symmetry.space_group_name_H-M   'P 1'
#
loop_
_entity.id
_entity.type
_entity.pdbx_description
1 polymer ?
#
loop_
_entity_poly.entity_id
_entity_poly.type
_entity_poly.pdbx_seq_one_letter_code
_entity_poly.pdbx_strand_id
1 'polypeptide(L)'
;KRDESYGELERRVVSQILTMMDGLKGRGKVIVIGATNRPNSIDPALRRPGRFDREISIGVPNKEGRLNILKIHTRNMPLAKDVNLNKLSEIIHGFVGADVSALCKEAAMNVLRRILPSIKLGEKEDIPVEVLEKLTVTDLDFREALKLVRPSAMREVLIETPNVHWEDIGGLEATKQELKEVVEWPLKNPDAFKRLG
;
A
#
# COMPACT_ATOMS: atom_id res chain seq x y z
N LYS A 1 3.44 35.71 -2.53
CA LYS A 1 2.52 36.08 -3.66
C LYS A 1 2.07 34.89 -4.52
N ARG A 2 2.88 33.81 -4.70
CA ARG A 2 2.44 32.60 -5.45
C ARG A 2 1.52 31.69 -4.61
N ASP A 3 1.79 31.54 -3.33
CA ASP A 3 0.97 30.70 -2.43
C ASP A 3 -0.41 31.30 -2.15
N GLU A 4 -0.52 32.62 -2.08
CA GLU A 4 -1.81 33.31 -1.89
C GLU A 4 -2.76 33.14 -3.09
N SER A 5 -2.24 33.14 -4.32
CA SER A 5 -3.05 32.95 -5.52
C SER A 5 -3.53 31.50 -5.70
N TYR A 6 -2.75 30.51 -5.26
CA TYR A 6 -3.18 29.10 -5.22
C TYR A 6 -4.33 28.89 -4.23
N GLY A 7 -4.25 29.46 -3.03
CA GLY A 7 -5.30 29.37 -2.03
C GLY A 7 -6.62 30.02 -2.46
N GLU A 8 -6.59 31.10 -3.26
CA GLU A 8 -7.80 31.73 -3.80
C GLU A 8 -8.46 30.86 -4.90
N LEU A 9 -7.67 30.26 -5.77
CA LEU A 9 -8.19 29.36 -6.80
C LEU A 9 -8.84 28.12 -6.18
N GLU A 10 -8.20 27.51 -5.20
CA GLU A 10 -8.77 26.36 -4.47
C GLU A 10 -10.10 26.72 -3.80
N ARG A 11 -10.18 27.87 -3.12
CA ARG A 11 -11.42 28.34 -2.49
C ARG A 11 -12.55 28.56 -3.50
N ARG A 12 -12.24 29.10 -4.68
CA ARG A 12 -13.23 29.30 -5.75
C ARG A 12 -13.74 27.95 -6.27
N VAL A 13 -12.85 26.99 -6.51
CA VAL A 13 -13.20 25.65 -6.97
C VAL A 13 -14.08 24.96 -5.94
N VAL A 14 -13.69 24.96 -4.67
CA VAL A 14 -14.49 24.38 -3.57
C VAL A 14 -15.87 25.01 -3.50
N SER A 15 -15.94 26.36 -3.55
CA SER A 15 -17.22 27.10 -3.53
C SER A 15 -18.12 26.71 -4.69
N GLN A 16 -17.56 26.54 -5.89
CA GLN A 16 -18.31 26.13 -7.05
C GLN A 16 -18.82 24.70 -6.95
N ILE A 17 -17.99 23.76 -6.46
CA ILE A 17 -18.40 22.39 -6.18
C ILE A 17 -19.56 22.35 -5.18
N LEU A 18 -19.48 23.13 -4.08
CA LEU A 18 -20.52 23.24 -3.08
C LEU A 18 -21.85 23.69 -3.70
N THR A 19 -21.80 24.74 -4.52
CA THR A 19 -22.98 25.27 -5.21
C THR A 19 -23.59 24.24 -6.17
N MET A 20 -22.75 23.52 -6.91
CA MET A 20 -23.20 22.48 -7.82
C MET A 20 -23.83 21.30 -7.05
N MET A 21 -23.24 20.86 -5.95
CA MET A 21 -23.78 19.76 -5.12
C MET A 21 -25.11 20.15 -4.49
N ASP A 22 -25.26 21.35 -4.00
CA ASP A 22 -26.54 21.85 -3.44
C ASP A 22 -27.60 21.94 -4.53
N GLY A 23 -27.25 22.27 -5.76
CA GLY A 23 -28.14 22.27 -6.91
C GLY A 23 -28.60 20.88 -7.37
N LEU A 24 -27.89 19.82 -7.00
CA LEU A 24 -28.26 18.44 -7.36
C LEU A 24 -29.44 17.88 -6.55
N LYS A 25 -29.75 18.46 -5.38
CA LYS A 25 -30.87 18.03 -4.50
C LYS A 25 -32.24 18.00 -5.20
N GLY A 26 -32.43 18.78 -6.27
CA GLY A 26 -33.66 18.82 -7.06
C GLY A 26 -33.62 18.04 -8.38
N ARG A 27 -32.48 17.42 -8.75
CA ARG A 27 -32.27 16.81 -10.07
C ARG A 27 -32.36 15.29 -10.12
N GLY A 28 -32.95 14.64 -9.11
CA GLY A 28 -33.28 13.23 -9.15
C GLY A 28 -32.07 12.33 -8.85
N LYS A 29 -31.83 11.28 -9.61
CA LYS A 29 -30.98 10.14 -9.28
C LYS A 29 -29.47 10.36 -9.61
N VAL A 30 -28.85 11.45 -9.13
CA VAL A 30 -27.41 11.68 -9.30
C VAL A 30 -26.69 11.29 -8.01
N ILE A 31 -25.70 10.41 -8.13
CA ILE A 31 -24.80 10.00 -7.04
C ILE A 31 -23.42 10.58 -7.33
N VAL A 32 -22.84 11.27 -6.35
CA VAL A 32 -21.49 11.83 -6.44
C VAL A 32 -20.56 11.00 -5.58
N ILE A 33 -19.48 10.49 -6.17
CA ILE A 33 -18.47 9.70 -5.50
C ILE A 33 -17.14 10.43 -5.62
N GLY A 34 -16.48 10.71 -4.50
CA GLY A 34 -15.13 11.26 -4.42
C GLY A 34 -14.16 10.25 -3.83
N ALA A 35 -12.93 10.25 -4.30
CA ALA A 35 -11.85 9.42 -3.74
C ALA A 35 -10.67 10.30 -3.34
N THR A 36 -10.11 10.05 -2.17
CA THR A 36 -8.93 10.76 -1.65
C THR A 36 -8.09 9.88 -0.74
N ASN A 37 -6.79 10.09 -0.73
CA ASN A 37 -5.88 9.52 0.26
C ASN A 37 -5.74 10.43 1.51
N ARG A 38 -6.32 11.64 1.48
CA ARG A 38 -6.18 12.64 2.54
C ARG A 38 -7.55 13.18 2.96
N PRO A 39 -8.37 12.39 3.67
CA PRO A 39 -9.72 12.79 4.05
C PRO A 39 -9.74 14.06 4.90
N ASN A 40 -8.74 14.24 5.76
CA ASN A 40 -8.63 15.41 6.64
C ASN A 40 -8.22 16.71 5.91
N SER A 41 -7.81 16.62 4.65
CA SER A 41 -7.49 17.80 3.82
C SER A 41 -8.71 18.31 3.03
N ILE A 42 -9.83 17.58 3.04
CA ILE A 42 -11.07 17.99 2.39
C ILE A 42 -11.73 19.07 3.25
N ASP A 43 -12.20 20.14 2.60
CA ASP A 43 -12.96 21.20 3.27
C ASP A 43 -14.14 20.59 4.06
N PRO A 44 -14.26 20.89 5.37
CA PRO A 44 -15.34 20.38 6.20
C PRO A 44 -16.74 20.67 5.65
N ALA A 45 -16.91 21.73 4.87
CA ALA A 45 -18.18 22.06 4.24
C ALA A 45 -18.62 21.02 3.20
N LEU A 46 -17.67 20.33 2.54
CA LEU A 46 -17.95 19.24 1.60
C LEU A 46 -18.38 17.95 2.32
N ARG A 47 -17.99 17.76 3.59
CA ARG A 47 -18.27 16.57 4.40
C ARG A 47 -19.56 16.67 5.20
N ARG A 48 -20.38 17.69 4.96
CA ARG A 48 -21.67 17.88 5.65
C ARG A 48 -22.79 17.02 5.05
N PRO A 49 -23.83 16.69 5.86
CA PRO A 49 -25.00 15.97 5.37
C PRO A 49 -25.61 16.58 4.11
N GLY A 50 -25.93 15.74 3.14
CA GLY A 50 -26.48 16.14 1.84
C GLY A 50 -25.41 16.47 0.77
N ARG A 51 -24.13 16.25 1.09
CA ARG A 51 -22.99 16.34 0.17
C ARG A 51 -22.23 15.01 0.23
N PHE A 52 -20.94 15.00 0.58
CA PHE A 52 -20.22 13.75 0.89
C PHE A 52 -20.54 13.31 2.34
N ASP A 53 -21.71 12.79 2.53
CA ASP A 53 -22.24 12.44 3.84
C ASP A 53 -21.87 11.03 4.31
N ARG A 54 -21.31 10.21 3.42
CA ARG A 54 -20.83 8.87 3.72
C ARG A 54 -19.36 8.73 3.37
N GLU A 55 -18.58 8.34 4.35
CA GLU A 55 -17.18 8.04 4.18
C GLU A 55 -16.96 6.54 4.28
N ILE A 56 -16.36 5.96 3.25
CA ILE A 56 -16.00 4.55 3.20
C ILE A 56 -14.48 4.47 3.22
N SER A 57 -13.93 3.99 4.32
CA SER A 57 -12.50 3.78 4.45
C SER A 57 -12.12 2.43 3.83
N ILE A 58 -11.21 2.47 2.85
CA ILE A 58 -10.60 1.29 2.25
C ILE A 58 -9.23 1.12 2.89
N GLY A 59 -9.15 0.23 3.89
CA GLY A 59 -7.92 -0.04 4.62
C GLY A 59 -6.98 -1.02 3.91
N VAL A 60 -5.92 -1.42 4.61
CA VAL A 60 -4.97 -2.43 4.14
C VAL A 60 -5.70 -3.77 3.97
N PRO A 61 -5.55 -4.45 2.82
CA PRO A 61 -6.24 -5.70 2.56
C PRO A 61 -5.79 -6.83 3.50
N ASN A 62 -6.73 -7.64 3.95
CA ASN A 62 -6.46 -8.88 4.67
C ASN A 62 -5.87 -9.94 3.71
N LYS A 63 -5.53 -11.14 4.20
CA LYS A 63 -4.96 -12.25 3.40
C LYS A 63 -5.81 -12.57 2.17
N GLU A 64 -7.13 -12.69 2.34
CA GLU A 64 -8.05 -13.01 1.25
C GLU A 64 -8.12 -11.88 0.21
N GLY A 65 -8.17 -10.63 0.67
CA GLY A 65 -8.10 -9.45 -0.18
C GLY A 65 -6.81 -9.44 -1.01
N ARG A 66 -5.65 -9.69 -0.39
CA ARG A 66 -4.37 -9.78 -1.11
C ARG A 66 -4.35 -10.90 -2.13
N LEU A 67 -4.91 -12.06 -1.80
CA LEU A 67 -5.04 -13.17 -2.74
C LEU A 67 -5.89 -12.78 -3.96
N ASN A 68 -7.02 -12.11 -3.74
CA ASN A 68 -7.87 -11.66 -4.83
C ASN A 68 -7.18 -10.60 -5.70
N ILE A 69 -6.44 -9.68 -5.11
CA ILE A 69 -5.63 -8.70 -5.84
C ILE A 69 -4.53 -9.40 -6.66
N LEU A 70 -3.83 -10.39 -6.07
CA LEU A 70 -2.86 -11.22 -6.80
C LEU A 70 -3.50 -11.88 -8.02
N LYS A 71 -4.64 -12.55 -7.85
CA LYS A 71 -5.37 -13.19 -8.96
C LYS A 71 -5.73 -12.21 -10.09
N ILE A 72 -6.09 -10.97 -9.74
CA ILE A 72 -6.40 -9.94 -10.73
C ILE A 72 -5.15 -9.56 -11.54
N HIS A 73 -4.02 -9.29 -10.85
CA HIS A 73 -2.80 -8.84 -11.51
C HIS A 73 -2.05 -9.97 -12.23
N THR A 74 -2.24 -11.22 -11.83
CA THR A 74 -1.61 -12.38 -12.48
C THR A 74 -2.50 -13.03 -13.54
N ARG A 75 -3.73 -12.54 -13.76
CA ARG A 75 -4.71 -13.15 -14.67
C ARG A 75 -4.18 -13.43 -16.07
N ASN A 76 -3.38 -12.54 -16.62
CA ASN A 76 -2.83 -12.61 -17.97
C ASN A 76 -1.32 -12.98 -17.95
N MET A 77 -0.77 -13.40 -16.80
CA MET A 77 0.63 -13.77 -16.68
C MET A 77 0.79 -15.29 -16.88
N PRO A 78 1.75 -15.74 -17.67
CA PRO A 78 2.06 -17.17 -17.82
C PRO A 78 2.77 -17.66 -16.55
N LEU A 79 2.00 -18.13 -15.56
CA LEU A 79 2.53 -18.63 -14.30
C LEU A 79 2.97 -20.08 -14.44
N ALA A 80 4.13 -20.41 -13.87
CA ALA A 80 4.61 -21.78 -13.73
C ALA A 80 3.79 -22.54 -12.67
N LYS A 81 3.81 -23.86 -12.73
CA LYS A 81 3.05 -24.73 -11.80
C LYS A 81 3.53 -24.65 -10.34
N ASP A 82 4.75 -24.16 -10.12
CA ASP A 82 5.35 -23.98 -8.78
C ASP A 82 4.85 -22.72 -8.06
N VAL A 83 4.22 -21.79 -8.77
CA VAL A 83 3.70 -20.55 -8.19
C VAL A 83 2.43 -20.80 -7.37
N ASN A 84 2.51 -20.60 -6.07
CA ASN A 84 1.38 -20.71 -5.17
C ASN A 84 0.93 -19.33 -4.65
N LEU A 85 -0.13 -18.76 -5.26
CA LEU A 85 -0.67 -17.46 -4.90
C LEU A 85 -1.19 -17.39 -3.44
N ASN A 86 -1.66 -18.52 -2.88
CA ASN A 86 -2.08 -18.56 -1.48
C ASN A 86 -0.90 -18.34 -0.53
N LYS A 87 0.21 -19.08 -0.74
CA LYS A 87 1.44 -18.90 0.04
C LYS A 87 1.99 -17.47 -0.15
N LEU A 88 1.96 -16.97 -1.37
CA LEU A 88 2.40 -15.61 -1.66
C LEU A 88 1.55 -14.57 -0.90
N SER A 89 0.21 -14.75 -0.85
CA SER A 89 -0.68 -13.86 -0.10
C SER A 89 -0.42 -13.87 1.43
N GLU A 90 0.14 -14.95 1.97
CA GLU A 90 0.57 -15.04 3.37
C GLU A 90 1.84 -14.22 3.62
N ILE A 91 2.79 -14.24 2.70
CA ILE A 91 4.10 -13.58 2.86
C ILE A 91 3.98 -12.06 2.73
N ILE A 92 3.13 -11.56 1.82
CA ILE A 92 3.02 -10.14 1.51
C ILE A 92 2.16 -9.36 2.54
N HIS A 93 2.49 -9.46 3.82
CA HIS A 93 1.83 -8.65 4.86
C HIS A 93 2.05 -7.17 4.63
N GLY A 94 1.01 -6.35 4.86
CA GLY A 94 1.09 -4.89 4.73
C GLY A 94 1.14 -4.38 3.28
N PHE A 95 1.06 -5.24 2.28
CA PHE A 95 0.96 -4.83 0.88
C PHE A 95 -0.44 -4.32 0.57
N VAL A 96 -0.51 -3.17 -0.09
CA VAL A 96 -1.75 -2.63 -0.68
C VAL A 96 -1.82 -2.99 -2.17
N GLY A 97 -2.92 -2.64 -2.84
CA GLY A 97 -3.11 -2.99 -4.25
C GLY A 97 -1.98 -2.53 -5.17
N ALA A 98 -1.46 -1.33 -4.94
CA ALA A 98 -0.34 -0.78 -5.70
C ALA A 98 0.95 -1.58 -5.52
N ASP A 99 1.23 -2.05 -4.28
CA ASP A 99 2.42 -2.85 -3.99
C ASP A 99 2.32 -4.23 -4.64
N VAL A 100 1.13 -4.86 -4.61
CA VAL A 100 0.89 -6.14 -5.29
C VAL A 100 1.05 -6.00 -6.80
N SER A 101 0.56 -4.89 -7.38
CA SER A 101 0.78 -4.58 -8.81
C SER A 101 2.26 -4.43 -9.13
N ALA A 102 3.01 -3.70 -8.29
CA ALA A 102 4.45 -3.53 -8.44
C ALA A 102 5.19 -4.86 -8.32
N LEU A 103 4.80 -5.72 -7.37
CA LEU A 103 5.36 -7.06 -7.19
C LEU A 103 5.17 -7.92 -8.44
N CYS A 104 3.96 -7.96 -9.01
CA CYS A 104 3.69 -8.70 -10.23
C CYS A 104 4.48 -8.17 -11.43
N LYS A 105 4.61 -6.84 -11.56
CA LYS A 105 5.43 -6.23 -12.61
C LYS A 105 6.91 -6.59 -12.46
N GLU A 106 7.44 -6.52 -11.23
CA GLU A 106 8.86 -6.84 -10.99
C GLU A 106 9.14 -8.32 -11.22
N ALA A 107 8.24 -9.23 -10.83
CA ALA A 107 8.35 -10.64 -11.16
C ALA A 107 8.39 -10.88 -12.67
N ALA A 108 7.55 -10.20 -13.46
CA ALA A 108 7.59 -10.25 -14.91
C ALA A 108 8.90 -9.68 -15.48
N MET A 109 9.42 -8.59 -14.91
CA MET A 109 10.71 -8.02 -15.30
C MET A 109 11.88 -8.96 -15.02
N ASN A 110 11.82 -9.76 -13.94
CA ASN A 110 12.85 -10.76 -13.65
C ASN A 110 12.88 -11.85 -14.73
N VAL A 111 11.72 -12.27 -15.25
CA VAL A 111 11.67 -13.18 -16.40
C VAL A 111 12.33 -12.56 -17.61
N LEU A 112 12.03 -11.30 -17.93
CA LEU A 112 12.64 -10.60 -19.06
C LEU A 112 14.16 -10.50 -18.90
N ARG A 113 14.66 -10.10 -17.73
CA ARG A 113 16.09 -10.03 -17.43
C ARG A 113 16.81 -11.37 -17.59
N ARG A 114 16.11 -12.48 -17.27
CA ARG A 114 16.65 -13.84 -17.42
C ARG A 114 16.73 -14.27 -18.88
N ILE A 115 15.81 -13.84 -19.72
CA ILE A 115 15.67 -14.32 -21.11
C ILE A 115 16.35 -13.39 -22.11
N LEU A 116 16.32 -12.07 -21.89
CA LEU A 116 16.93 -11.08 -22.77
C LEU A 116 18.38 -11.38 -23.18
N PRO A 117 19.29 -11.84 -22.29
CA PRO A 117 20.67 -12.18 -22.68
C PRO A 117 20.76 -13.33 -23.68
N SER A 118 19.75 -14.21 -23.74
CA SER A 118 19.71 -15.34 -24.67
C SER A 118 19.12 -14.98 -26.04
N ILE A 119 18.51 -13.79 -26.14
CA ILE A 119 17.92 -13.29 -27.38
C ILE A 119 18.94 -12.37 -28.03
N LYS A 120 19.52 -12.81 -29.16
CA LYS A 120 20.27 -11.90 -30.05
C LYS A 120 19.24 -10.99 -30.73
N LEU A 121 18.92 -9.86 -30.11
CA LEU A 121 18.08 -8.84 -30.72
C LEU A 121 18.87 -8.19 -31.88
N GLY A 122 18.67 -8.69 -33.08
CA GLY A 122 18.91 -7.91 -34.32
C GLY A 122 17.85 -6.79 -34.36
N GLU A 123 18.23 -5.59 -34.78
CA GLU A 123 17.43 -4.35 -34.71
C GLU A 123 16.03 -4.41 -35.38
N LYS A 124 15.57 -5.53 -35.95
CA LYS A 124 14.30 -5.66 -36.69
C LYS A 124 13.69 -7.06 -36.68
N GLU A 125 14.08 -7.98 -35.83
CA GLU A 125 13.49 -9.32 -35.83
C GLU A 125 12.42 -9.45 -34.75
N ASP A 126 11.27 -9.97 -35.12
CA ASP A 126 10.20 -10.36 -34.19
C ASP A 126 10.72 -11.40 -33.22
N ILE A 127 10.32 -11.31 -31.95
CA ILE A 127 10.72 -12.25 -30.91
C ILE A 127 10.25 -13.66 -31.33
N PRO A 128 11.15 -14.65 -31.48
CA PRO A 128 10.79 -16.00 -31.86
C PRO A 128 9.74 -16.60 -30.92
N VAL A 129 8.74 -17.32 -31.49
CA VAL A 129 7.66 -17.94 -30.71
C VAL A 129 8.20 -18.87 -29.62
N GLU A 130 9.30 -19.56 -29.87
CA GLU A 130 9.99 -20.43 -28.90
C GLU A 130 10.50 -19.68 -27.66
N VAL A 131 10.78 -18.40 -27.80
CA VAL A 131 11.19 -17.53 -26.70
C VAL A 131 9.97 -17.05 -25.90
N LEU A 132 8.86 -16.77 -26.58
CA LEU A 132 7.60 -16.40 -25.95
C LEU A 132 7.05 -17.55 -25.08
N GLU A 133 7.24 -18.80 -25.50
CA GLU A 133 6.85 -19.98 -24.71
C GLU A 133 7.70 -20.16 -23.44
N LYS A 134 8.92 -19.64 -23.44
CA LYS A 134 9.82 -19.64 -22.26
C LYS A 134 9.54 -18.51 -21.27
N LEU A 135 8.68 -17.55 -21.62
CA LEU A 135 8.28 -16.44 -20.76
C LEU A 135 7.34 -16.90 -19.66
N THR A 136 7.79 -17.78 -18.80
CA THR A 136 6.98 -18.28 -17.67
C THR A 136 7.51 -17.73 -16.36
N VAL A 137 6.62 -17.13 -15.57
CA VAL A 137 6.94 -16.56 -14.25
C VAL A 137 6.94 -17.67 -13.21
N THR A 138 8.05 -17.85 -12.50
CA THR A 138 8.27 -18.86 -11.49
C THR A 138 8.14 -18.30 -10.06
N ASP A 139 8.06 -19.17 -9.06
CA ASP A 139 8.10 -18.78 -7.64
C ASP A 139 9.41 -18.02 -7.30
N LEU A 140 10.51 -18.39 -7.94
CA LEU A 140 11.78 -17.70 -7.76
C LEU A 140 11.71 -16.23 -8.23
N ASP A 141 11.05 -15.94 -9.36
CA ASP A 141 10.90 -14.59 -9.87
C ASP A 141 10.12 -13.71 -8.89
N PHE A 142 9.09 -14.26 -8.23
CA PHE A 142 8.35 -13.58 -7.17
C PHE A 142 9.21 -13.37 -5.91
N ARG A 143 10.02 -14.34 -5.51
CA ARG A 143 10.92 -14.19 -4.34
C ARG A 143 11.97 -13.10 -4.56
N GLU A 144 12.56 -13.04 -5.74
CA GLU A 144 13.49 -11.96 -6.08
C GLU A 144 12.78 -10.59 -6.12
N ALA A 145 11.56 -10.54 -6.67
CA ALA A 145 10.76 -9.32 -6.68
C ALA A 145 10.42 -8.84 -5.26
N LEU A 146 10.15 -9.75 -4.31
CA LEU A 146 9.89 -9.41 -2.91
C LEU A 146 11.06 -8.73 -2.20
N LYS A 147 12.30 -8.94 -2.67
CA LYS A 147 13.47 -8.24 -2.10
C LYS A 147 13.48 -6.76 -2.46
N LEU A 148 12.87 -6.40 -3.59
CA LEU A 148 12.88 -5.04 -4.14
C LEU A 148 11.63 -4.24 -3.76
N VAL A 149 10.47 -4.91 -3.72
CA VAL A 149 9.19 -4.26 -3.42
C VAL A 149 8.92 -4.29 -1.93
N ARG A 150 8.80 -3.10 -1.34
CA ARG A 150 8.49 -2.94 0.10
C ARG A 150 7.03 -2.55 0.30
N PRO A 151 6.37 -3.04 1.36
CA PRO A 151 4.98 -2.71 1.66
C PRO A 151 4.81 -1.21 1.98
N SER A 152 3.87 -0.56 1.31
CA SER A 152 3.57 0.87 1.52
C SER A 152 2.96 1.14 2.89
N ALA A 153 2.10 0.25 3.40
CA ALA A 153 1.49 0.39 4.70
C ALA A 153 2.51 0.40 5.86
N MET A 154 3.68 -0.21 5.68
CA MET A 154 4.75 -0.15 6.68
C MET A 154 5.61 1.12 6.57
N ARG A 155 5.54 1.86 5.46
CA ARG A 155 6.27 3.14 5.32
C ARG A 155 5.67 4.23 6.19
N GLU A 156 4.36 4.21 6.40
CA GLU A 156 3.68 5.16 7.32
C GLU A 156 3.96 4.82 8.79
N VAL A 157 4.42 3.60 9.09
CA VAL A 157 4.79 3.10 10.42
C VAL A 157 6.31 3.06 10.62
N LEU A 158 7.11 3.36 9.62
CA LEU A 158 8.51 3.72 9.83
C LEU A 158 8.58 5.10 10.51
N ILE A 159 8.08 5.14 11.73
CA ILE A 159 8.54 6.06 12.74
C ILE A 159 10.06 5.87 12.74
N GLU A 160 10.79 6.90 12.37
CA GLU A 160 12.20 6.97 12.72
C GLU A 160 12.26 6.61 14.19
N THR A 161 12.78 5.42 14.51
CA THR A 161 13.04 5.09 15.90
C THR A 161 14.09 6.09 16.33
N PRO A 162 13.72 7.12 17.12
CA PRO A 162 14.68 8.08 17.56
C PRO A 162 15.74 7.29 18.33
N ASN A 163 17.01 7.55 18.05
CA ASN A 163 18.13 6.91 18.75
C ASN A 163 18.24 7.51 20.17
N VAL A 164 17.17 7.31 20.96
CA VAL A 164 17.03 7.81 22.32
C VAL A 164 17.11 6.62 23.27
N HIS A 165 18.06 6.66 24.17
CA HIS A 165 18.29 5.67 25.21
C HIS A 165 17.76 6.17 26.56
N TRP A 166 17.49 5.24 27.49
CA TRP A 166 17.07 5.59 28.84
C TRP A 166 18.07 6.48 29.58
N GLU A 167 19.33 6.42 29.19
CA GLU A 167 20.44 7.20 29.71
C GLU A 167 20.39 8.66 29.29
N ASP A 168 19.77 8.96 28.16
CA ASP A 168 19.61 10.31 27.63
C ASP A 168 18.54 11.11 28.38
N ILE A 169 17.72 10.44 29.18
CA ILE A 169 16.65 11.05 29.96
C ILE A 169 17.18 11.28 31.41
N GLY A 170 17.39 12.52 31.82
CA GLY A 170 17.83 12.87 33.16
C GLY A 170 16.71 12.71 34.21
N GLY A 171 17.01 12.11 35.37
CA GLY A 171 16.08 11.95 36.49
C GLY A 171 14.94 10.96 36.25
N LEU A 172 13.91 11.03 37.10
CA LEU A 172 12.66 10.20 37.00
C LEU A 172 12.92 8.68 37.09
N GLU A 173 13.89 8.24 37.89
CA GLU A 173 14.31 6.84 37.96
C GLU A 173 13.16 5.86 38.30
N ALA A 174 12.27 6.24 39.23
CA ALA A 174 11.11 5.42 39.59
C ALA A 174 10.16 5.24 38.41
N THR A 175 9.84 6.32 37.69
CA THR A 175 8.97 6.28 36.51
C THR A 175 9.58 5.52 35.34
N LYS A 176 10.91 5.64 35.13
CA LYS A 176 11.64 4.84 34.13
C LYS A 176 11.55 3.36 34.46
N GLN A 177 11.68 3.01 35.74
CA GLN A 177 11.60 1.61 36.18
C GLN A 177 10.20 1.06 35.94
N GLU A 178 9.15 1.79 36.32
CA GLU A 178 7.75 1.39 36.06
C GLU A 178 7.48 1.19 34.55
N LEU A 179 7.97 2.09 33.71
CA LEU A 179 7.81 1.96 32.25
C LEU A 179 8.56 0.74 31.69
N LYS A 180 9.76 0.45 32.20
CA LYS A 180 10.50 -0.76 31.81
C LYS A 180 9.73 -2.03 32.21
N GLU A 181 9.15 -2.05 33.39
CA GLU A 181 8.38 -3.19 33.90
C GLU A 181 7.10 -3.43 33.07
N VAL A 182 6.37 -2.37 32.78
CA VAL A 182 5.06 -2.48 32.10
C VAL A 182 5.21 -2.70 30.58
N VAL A 183 6.22 -2.10 29.93
CA VAL A 183 6.36 -2.12 28.48
C VAL A 183 7.49 -3.03 28.01
N GLU A 184 8.67 -2.87 28.58
CA GLU A 184 9.88 -3.53 28.07
C GLU A 184 9.96 -5.01 28.48
N TRP A 185 9.63 -5.34 29.73
CA TRP A 185 9.72 -6.71 30.25
C TRP A 185 8.75 -7.68 29.55
N PRO A 186 7.47 -7.33 29.30
CA PRO A 186 6.59 -8.20 28.54
C PRO A 186 7.07 -8.47 27.12
N LEU A 187 7.69 -7.48 26.48
CA LEU A 187 8.24 -7.62 25.14
C LEU A 187 9.52 -8.47 25.12
N LYS A 188 10.38 -8.32 26.13
CA LYS A 188 11.62 -9.11 26.25
C LYS A 188 11.40 -10.54 26.72
N ASN A 189 10.38 -10.77 27.55
CA ASN A 189 10.11 -12.07 28.18
C ASN A 189 8.64 -12.50 28.04
N PRO A 190 8.12 -12.66 26.82
CA PRO A 190 6.70 -12.95 26.59
C PRO A 190 6.23 -14.26 27.24
N ASP A 191 7.10 -15.27 27.34
CA ASP A 191 6.76 -16.56 27.91
C ASP A 191 6.61 -16.54 29.44
N ALA A 192 7.35 -15.66 30.12
CA ALA A 192 7.20 -15.46 31.55
C ALA A 192 5.85 -14.84 31.91
N PHE A 193 5.43 -13.83 31.13
CA PHE A 193 4.15 -13.17 31.32
C PHE A 193 2.95 -14.04 30.96
N LYS A 194 3.06 -14.92 29.95
CA LYS A 194 2.01 -15.91 29.63
C LYS A 194 1.78 -16.95 30.72
N ARG A 195 2.79 -17.22 31.57
CA ARG A 195 2.68 -18.17 32.69
C ARG A 195 2.08 -17.55 33.93
N LEU A 196 2.12 -16.23 34.05
CA LEU A 196 1.61 -15.49 35.22
C LEU A 196 0.13 -15.06 35.06
N GLY A 197 -0.45 -15.19 33.85
CA GLY A 197 -1.85 -14.89 33.56
C GLY A 197 -2.02 -13.62 32.76
#